data_f0b0895a1b919865c24cc822caf563c6
#
_entry.id   f0b0895a1b919865c24cc822caf563c6
#
_cell.length_a   1.000
_cell.length_b   1.000
_cell.length_c   1.000
_cell.angle_alpha   90.00
_cell.angle_beta   90.00
_cell.angle_gamma   90.00
#
_symmetry.space_group_name_H-M   'P 1'
#
loop_
_entity.id
_entity.type
_entity.pdbx_description
1 polymer ?
#
loop_
_entity_poly.entity_id
_entity_poly.type
_entity_poly.pdbx_seq_one_letter_code
_entity_poly.pdbx_strand_id
1 'polypeptide(L)'
;MALSTKVLIMLSATVASAGLAVAVQDAGTQNTEPAGPNSVRYDRSVWVELLREHKSLLRTVTHTENGIEATTVALDDALVPKLIDHAESMKVRIETGAQVRVWDEVFVDLFDKHANIELDVTVTERGVTIKESASDPETVALLRSHAMGVSDFVREGFESSSRQTRRFRAGDPVPAPELTIGGVLHHIVLNQPNAEQLRALKDAGVDTVINLRKHSEHPDYDEAQAAAAAGLEYINHPYNGAGELTPELIEAVRKSLREQTEAGNRVAIHCRTGNRVAPIWMAFRVIDQGVALDRAIVEAEAMQLTTPEYRMIALNYITEHWPE
;
A
#
# COMPACT_ATOMS: atom_id res chain seq x y z
N MET A 1 -43.89 5.28 -68.19
CA MET A 1 -42.93 4.26 -67.81
C MET A 1 -41.88 4.92 -66.92
N ALA A 2 -41.96 4.62 -65.68
CA ALA A 2 -41.27 5.34 -64.61
C ALA A 2 -39.87 4.83 -64.36
N LEU A 3 -38.86 5.72 -64.35
CA LEU A 3 -37.53 5.41 -63.84
C LEU A 3 -37.49 5.80 -62.35
N SER A 4 -37.17 4.81 -61.55
CA SER A 4 -36.98 5.01 -60.10
C SER A 4 -35.52 5.27 -59.83
N THR A 5 -35.19 6.47 -59.29
CA THR A 5 -33.83 6.86 -58.87
C THR A 5 -33.64 6.44 -57.43
N LYS A 6 -32.74 5.51 -57.19
CA LYS A 6 -32.29 5.12 -55.85
C LYS A 6 -31.18 6.11 -55.41
N VAL A 7 -31.46 6.88 -54.37
CA VAL A 7 -30.49 7.73 -53.66
C VAL A 7 -29.74 6.84 -52.66
N LEU A 8 -28.42 6.74 -52.83
CA LEU A 8 -27.50 6.10 -51.92
C LEU A 8 -27.07 7.08 -50.85
N ILE A 9 -27.56 6.91 -49.62
CA ILE A 9 -27.09 7.70 -48.45
C ILE A 9 -25.89 6.96 -47.86
N MET A 10 -24.70 7.56 -48.00
CA MET A 10 -23.53 7.17 -47.20
C MET A 10 -23.66 7.67 -45.79
N LEU A 11 -23.80 6.78 -44.83
CA LEU A 11 -23.60 7.09 -43.40
C LEU A 11 -22.10 7.07 -43.09
N SER A 12 -21.53 8.24 -42.85
CA SER A 12 -20.23 8.36 -42.20
C SER A 12 -20.40 8.10 -40.70
N ALA A 13 -19.86 6.95 -40.22
CA ALA A 13 -19.81 6.64 -38.81
C ALA A 13 -18.66 7.42 -38.15
N THR A 14 -19.00 8.49 -37.46
CA THR A 14 -18.10 9.17 -36.51
C THR A 14 -18.06 8.36 -35.26
N VAL A 15 -16.92 7.72 -34.98
CA VAL A 15 -16.67 7.06 -33.69
C VAL A 15 -16.45 8.14 -32.63
N ALA A 16 -17.51 8.45 -31.90
CA ALA A 16 -17.40 9.24 -30.68
C ALA A 16 -16.95 8.29 -29.56
N SER A 17 -15.76 8.51 -29.03
CA SER A 17 -15.29 7.89 -27.81
C SER A 17 -16.16 8.36 -26.64
N ALA A 18 -17.19 7.60 -26.31
CA ALA A 18 -17.99 7.80 -25.13
C ALA A 18 -17.19 7.31 -23.91
N GLY A 19 -16.60 8.25 -23.17
CA GLY A 19 -16.17 7.99 -21.81
C GLY A 19 -17.39 7.57 -21.00
N LEU A 20 -17.38 6.34 -20.51
CA LEU A 20 -18.44 5.80 -19.66
C LEU A 20 -18.37 6.49 -18.28
N ALA A 21 -19.02 7.65 -18.17
CA ALA A 21 -19.38 8.18 -16.87
C ALA A 21 -20.49 7.28 -16.32
N VAL A 22 -20.17 6.46 -15.33
CA VAL A 22 -21.17 5.71 -14.56
C VAL A 22 -21.99 6.75 -13.81
N ALA A 23 -23.10 7.16 -14.40
CA ALA A 23 -24.13 7.90 -13.70
C ALA A 23 -24.83 6.92 -12.76
N VAL A 24 -24.48 6.99 -11.47
CA VAL A 24 -25.34 6.43 -10.42
C VAL A 24 -26.64 7.21 -10.48
N GLN A 25 -27.72 6.55 -10.94
CA GLN A 25 -29.06 7.10 -10.86
C GLN A 25 -29.42 7.21 -9.37
N ASP A 26 -29.36 8.43 -8.89
CA ASP A 26 -29.89 8.83 -7.60
C ASP A 26 -31.41 8.76 -7.70
N ALA A 27 -32.01 7.72 -7.13
CA ALA A 27 -33.47 7.64 -6.98
C ALA A 27 -33.86 8.70 -5.94
N GLY A 28 -34.47 9.78 -6.43
CA GLY A 28 -34.79 11.02 -5.76
C GLY A 28 -35.37 10.88 -4.35
N THR A 29 -34.53 11.16 -3.39
CA THR A 29 -34.84 11.90 -2.19
C THR A 29 -33.75 12.96 -2.05
N GLN A 30 -34.11 14.22 -2.20
CA GLN A 30 -33.23 15.34 -1.82
C GLN A 30 -33.00 15.21 -0.31
N ASN A 31 -31.95 14.48 0.06
CA ASN A 31 -31.48 14.43 1.43
C ASN A 31 -30.80 15.77 1.72
N THR A 32 -31.53 16.64 2.40
CA THR A 32 -31.08 17.97 2.84
C THR A 32 -30.22 17.87 4.10
N GLU A 33 -29.52 16.74 4.34
CA GLU A 33 -28.57 16.67 5.43
C GLU A 33 -27.38 17.61 5.17
N PRO A 34 -27.00 18.40 6.18
CA PRO A 34 -25.85 19.27 6.05
C PRO A 34 -24.60 18.42 5.73
N ALA A 35 -23.79 18.87 4.80
CA ALA A 35 -22.52 18.22 4.43
C ALA A 35 -21.49 18.39 5.57
N GLY A 36 -21.72 17.73 6.69
CA GLY A 36 -20.84 17.69 7.86
C GLY A 36 -20.18 16.32 8.04
N PRO A 37 -19.26 16.18 8.98
CA PRO A 37 -18.63 14.90 9.34
C PRO A 37 -19.66 13.79 9.50
N ASN A 38 -19.33 12.56 9.05
CA ASN A 38 -20.18 11.36 9.03
C ASN A 38 -21.34 11.36 8.01
N SER A 39 -21.49 12.41 7.18
CA SER A 39 -22.39 12.31 6.03
C SER A 39 -21.68 11.62 4.86
N VAL A 40 -22.41 10.79 4.09
CA VAL A 40 -21.84 10.09 2.90
C VAL A 40 -21.21 11.06 1.92
N ARG A 41 -21.78 12.25 1.75
CA ARG A 41 -21.28 13.28 0.85
C ARG A 41 -19.95 13.86 1.35
N TYR A 42 -19.85 14.14 2.64
CA TYR A 42 -18.63 14.65 3.26
C TYR A 42 -17.54 13.61 3.21
N ASP A 43 -17.81 12.40 3.69
CA ASP A 43 -16.85 11.29 3.71
C ASP A 43 -16.31 10.98 2.32
N ARG A 44 -17.20 11.04 1.30
CA ARG A 44 -16.79 10.87 -0.10
C ARG A 44 -15.84 11.98 -0.55
N SER A 45 -16.04 13.22 -0.13
CA SER A 45 -15.13 14.33 -0.51
C SER A 45 -13.75 14.16 0.09
N VAL A 46 -13.65 13.74 1.36
CA VAL A 46 -12.40 13.46 2.06
C VAL A 46 -11.69 12.26 1.42
N TRP A 47 -12.41 11.17 1.20
CA TRP A 47 -11.87 9.97 0.56
C TRP A 47 -11.34 10.26 -0.86
N VAL A 48 -12.07 11.02 -1.68
CA VAL A 48 -11.62 11.43 -3.03
C VAL A 48 -10.33 12.23 -2.97
N GLU A 49 -10.16 13.08 -1.97
CA GLU A 49 -8.95 13.86 -1.81
C GLU A 49 -7.77 12.98 -1.37
N LEU A 50 -7.96 12.10 -0.40
CA LEU A 50 -6.92 11.15 0.02
C LEU A 50 -6.47 10.25 -1.15
N LEU A 51 -7.39 9.78 -2.01
CA LEU A 51 -7.04 9.03 -3.21
C LEU A 51 -6.28 9.87 -4.24
N ARG A 52 -6.60 11.16 -4.39
CA ARG A 52 -5.88 12.06 -5.30
C ARG A 52 -4.45 12.29 -4.81
N GLU A 53 -4.30 12.50 -3.52
CA GLU A 53 -3.03 12.80 -2.87
C GLU A 53 -2.35 11.55 -2.29
N HIS A 54 -2.71 10.35 -2.77
CA HIS A 54 -2.19 9.08 -2.26
C HIS A 54 -0.67 9.01 -2.28
N LYS A 55 0.01 9.74 -3.19
CA LYS A 55 1.48 9.85 -3.25
C LYS A 55 2.08 10.49 -2.01
N SER A 56 1.28 11.19 -1.21
CA SER A 56 1.67 11.78 0.06
C SER A 56 1.21 10.95 1.27
N LEU A 57 0.88 9.68 1.06
CA LEU A 57 0.52 8.75 2.12
C LEU A 57 1.55 7.61 2.23
N LEU A 58 1.75 7.16 3.45
CA LEU A 58 2.57 6.00 3.79
C LEU A 58 1.76 5.14 4.76
N ARG A 59 1.78 3.81 4.55
CA ARG A 59 1.02 2.88 5.37
C ARG A 59 1.85 1.66 5.73
N THR A 60 1.87 1.30 7.01
CA THR A 60 2.38 0.01 7.50
C THR A 60 1.23 -0.87 7.92
N VAL A 61 1.34 -2.17 7.66
CA VAL A 61 0.37 -3.19 8.09
C VAL A 61 1.10 -4.35 8.73
N THR A 62 0.66 -4.73 9.92
CA THR A 62 1.08 -5.96 10.60
C THR A 62 -0.15 -6.83 10.82
N HIS A 63 -0.09 -8.08 10.34
CA HIS A 63 -1.14 -9.05 10.55
C HIS A 63 -0.91 -9.77 11.88
N THR A 64 -1.89 -9.68 12.78
CA THR A 64 -1.87 -10.35 14.08
C THR A 64 -2.59 -11.69 14.01
N GLU A 65 -2.55 -12.47 15.08
CA GLU A 65 -3.27 -13.75 15.17
C GLU A 65 -4.77 -13.57 14.90
N ASN A 66 -5.37 -12.55 15.50
CA ASN A 66 -6.80 -12.29 15.50
C ASN A 66 -7.23 -11.04 14.69
N GLY A 67 -6.35 -10.46 13.86
CA GLY A 67 -6.70 -9.26 13.09
C GLY A 67 -5.52 -8.58 12.44
N ILE A 68 -5.52 -7.25 12.49
CA ILE A 68 -4.48 -6.38 11.91
C ILE A 68 -4.17 -5.18 12.82
N GLU A 69 -2.96 -4.65 12.70
CA GLU A 69 -2.58 -3.32 13.15
C GLU A 69 -2.00 -2.56 11.96
N ALA A 70 -2.57 -1.40 11.67
CA ALA A 70 -2.16 -0.59 10.54
C ALA A 70 -1.95 0.87 10.94
N THR A 71 -0.81 1.44 10.56
CA THR A 71 -0.53 2.86 10.75
C THR A 71 -0.48 3.54 9.39
N THR A 72 -1.25 4.61 9.23
CA THR A 72 -1.21 5.45 8.03
C THR A 72 -0.75 6.84 8.41
N VAL A 73 0.25 7.35 7.71
CA VAL A 73 0.91 8.64 7.94
C VAL A 73 0.74 9.51 6.71
N ALA A 74 0.37 10.76 6.90
CA ALA A 74 0.42 11.79 5.87
C ALA A 74 1.82 12.43 5.83
N LEU A 75 2.43 12.43 4.66
CA LEU A 75 3.74 13.06 4.41
C LEU A 75 3.62 14.58 4.16
N ASP A 76 2.39 15.03 3.87
CA ASP A 76 2.00 16.44 3.77
C ASP A 76 1.13 16.81 4.96
N ASP A 77 1.51 17.85 5.70
CA ASP A 77 0.79 18.32 6.90
C ASP A 77 -0.65 18.71 6.62
N ALA A 78 -0.95 19.19 5.41
CA ALA A 78 -2.31 19.56 4.99
C ALA A 78 -3.27 18.37 4.91
N LEU A 79 -2.74 17.15 4.77
CA LEU A 79 -3.54 15.92 4.71
C LEU A 79 -3.78 15.28 6.08
N VAL A 80 -3.01 15.65 7.11
CA VAL A 80 -3.13 15.05 8.45
C VAL A 80 -4.56 15.16 9.02
N PRO A 81 -5.20 16.35 9.04
CA PRO A 81 -6.57 16.47 9.56
C PRO A 81 -7.58 15.61 8.77
N LYS A 82 -7.40 15.51 7.44
CA LYS A 82 -8.30 14.73 6.57
C LYS A 82 -8.16 13.23 6.78
N LEU A 83 -6.94 12.78 7.00
CA LEU A 83 -6.67 11.37 7.31
C LEU A 83 -7.29 10.97 8.64
N ILE A 84 -7.18 11.83 9.66
CA ILE A 84 -7.81 11.63 10.97
C ILE A 84 -9.34 11.63 10.83
N ASP A 85 -9.90 12.61 10.17
CA ASP A 85 -11.35 12.75 9.91
C ASP A 85 -11.92 11.52 9.21
N HIS A 86 -11.21 11.02 8.19
CA HIS A 86 -11.59 9.80 7.48
C HIS A 86 -11.58 8.57 8.39
N ALA A 87 -10.55 8.38 9.20
CA ALA A 87 -10.44 7.24 10.09
C ALA A 87 -11.54 7.25 11.18
N GLU A 88 -11.81 8.41 11.77
CA GLU A 88 -12.89 8.58 12.77
C GLU A 88 -14.26 8.33 12.15
N SER A 89 -14.51 8.84 10.94
CA SER A 89 -15.76 8.59 10.22
C SER A 89 -15.94 7.11 9.89
N MET A 90 -14.89 6.43 9.42
CA MET A 90 -14.94 4.99 9.13
C MET A 90 -15.16 4.16 10.41
N LYS A 91 -14.60 4.59 11.55
CA LYS A 91 -14.91 3.98 12.85
C LYS A 91 -16.41 4.02 13.16
N VAL A 92 -17.02 5.19 13.07
CA VAL A 92 -18.48 5.34 13.30
C VAL A 92 -19.27 4.46 12.34
N ARG A 93 -18.85 4.34 11.07
CA ARG A 93 -19.54 3.49 10.09
C ARG A 93 -19.42 2.01 10.42
N ILE A 94 -18.26 1.52 10.84
CA ILE A 94 -18.10 0.13 11.29
C ILE A 94 -18.96 -0.10 12.53
N GLU A 95 -18.93 0.78 13.52
CA GLU A 95 -19.74 0.64 14.74
C GLU A 95 -21.25 0.58 14.47
N THR A 96 -21.72 1.23 13.42
CA THR A 96 -23.14 1.34 13.06
C THR A 96 -23.58 0.43 11.89
N GLY A 97 -22.64 -0.25 11.23
CA GLY A 97 -22.92 -1.02 10.02
C GLY A 97 -23.30 -0.17 8.79
N ALA A 98 -22.95 1.14 8.80
CA ALA A 98 -23.31 2.07 7.73
C ALA A 98 -22.40 1.89 6.51
N GLN A 99 -22.84 1.08 5.56
CA GLN A 99 -22.07 0.65 4.40
C GLN A 99 -21.57 1.80 3.52
N VAL A 100 -20.35 1.66 3.03
CA VAL A 100 -19.75 2.42 1.92
C VAL A 100 -19.14 1.43 0.94
N ARG A 101 -18.89 1.84 -0.31
CA ARG A 101 -18.29 0.97 -1.34
C ARG A 101 -19.09 -0.34 -1.56
N VAL A 102 -20.41 -0.21 -1.64
CA VAL A 102 -21.39 -1.33 -1.72
C VAL A 102 -21.25 -2.24 -2.95
N TRP A 103 -20.37 -1.95 -3.87
CA TRP A 103 -20.08 -2.73 -5.07
C TRP A 103 -18.84 -3.64 -4.90
N ASP A 104 -18.10 -3.51 -3.78
CA ASP A 104 -16.95 -4.35 -3.43
C ASP A 104 -17.36 -5.33 -2.33
N GLU A 105 -17.36 -6.62 -2.66
CA GLU A 105 -17.84 -7.69 -1.76
C GLU A 105 -17.10 -7.74 -0.42
N VAL A 106 -15.80 -7.41 -0.39
CA VAL A 106 -15.03 -7.36 0.85
C VAL A 106 -15.55 -6.26 1.77
N PHE A 107 -15.87 -5.09 1.23
CA PHE A 107 -16.42 -3.99 2.03
C PHE A 107 -17.86 -4.26 2.46
N VAL A 108 -18.68 -4.83 1.59
CA VAL A 108 -20.06 -5.22 1.96
C VAL A 108 -20.04 -6.19 3.15
N ASP A 109 -19.28 -7.28 3.03
CA ASP A 109 -19.18 -8.28 4.10
C ASP A 109 -18.57 -7.72 5.39
N LEU A 110 -17.61 -6.77 5.28
CA LEU A 110 -17.03 -6.10 6.43
C LEU A 110 -18.10 -5.36 7.26
N PHE A 111 -18.93 -4.57 6.59
CA PHE A 111 -20.02 -3.86 7.24
C PHE A 111 -21.14 -4.79 7.72
N ASP A 112 -21.44 -5.86 7.01
CA ASP A 112 -22.42 -6.86 7.44
C ASP A 112 -21.97 -7.60 8.71
N LYS A 113 -20.66 -7.80 8.87
CA LYS A 113 -20.05 -8.44 10.06
C LYS A 113 -19.61 -7.45 11.14
N HIS A 114 -19.97 -6.18 11.05
CA HIS A 114 -19.51 -5.11 11.92
C HIS A 114 -19.61 -5.43 13.42
N ALA A 115 -20.69 -6.12 13.84
CA ALA A 115 -20.90 -6.50 15.24
C ALA A 115 -19.86 -7.50 15.80
N ASN A 116 -19.08 -8.16 14.93
CA ASN A 116 -18.03 -9.10 15.29
C ASN A 116 -16.63 -8.45 15.29
N ILE A 117 -16.53 -7.17 14.95
CA ILE A 117 -15.28 -6.44 14.79
C ILE A 117 -15.06 -5.52 15.97
N GLU A 118 -13.92 -5.68 16.62
CA GLU A 118 -13.39 -4.72 17.58
C GLU A 118 -12.46 -3.77 16.84
N LEU A 119 -12.72 -2.48 16.93
CA LEU A 119 -11.97 -1.44 16.23
C LEU A 119 -11.48 -0.37 17.20
N ASP A 120 -10.17 -0.14 17.23
CA ASP A 120 -9.55 0.98 17.95
C ASP A 120 -8.80 1.90 16.99
N VAL A 121 -8.99 3.21 17.16
CA VAL A 121 -8.32 4.25 16.37
C VAL A 121 -7.54 5.15 17.31
N THR A 122 -6.24 5.18 17.15
CA THR A 122 -5.33 6.06 17.90
C THR A 122 -4.79 7.13 16.96
N VAL A 123 -5.03 8.40 17.29
CA VAL A 123 -4.45 9.54 16.55
C VAL A 123 -2.99 9.69 16.90
N THR A 124 -2.14 9.87 15.88
CA THR A 124 -0.70 10.15 16.00
C THR A 124 -0.39 11.58 15.53
N GLU A 125 0.86 12.01 15.67
CA GLU A 125 1.28 13.34 15.21
C GLU A 125 0.98 13.60 13.74
N ARG A 126 1.10 12.57 12.88
CA ARG A 126 0.99 12.69 11.43
C ARG A 126 -0.08 11.79 10.79
N GLY A 127 -0.97 11.21 11.58
CA GLY A 127 -2.01 10.33 11.05
C GLY A 127 -2.68 9.46 12.10
N VAL A 128 -2.86 8.18 11.80
CA VAL A 128 -3.62 7.26 12.66
C VAL A 128 -2.99 5.87 12.72
N THR A 129 -3.13 5.24 13.87
CA THR A 129 -2.94 3.78 14.03
C THR A 129 -4.29 3.14 14.29
N ILE A 130 -4.63 2.13 13.52
CA ILE A 130 -5.88 1.39 13.57
C ILE A 130 -5.58 -0.05 13.96
N LYS A 131 -6.30 -0.57 14.95
CA LYS A 131 -6.30 -1.98 15.34
C LYS A 131 -7.67 -2.54 15.10
N GLU A 132 -7.74 -3.60 14.32
CA GLU A 132 -8.97 -4.33 14.04
C GLU A 132 -8.78 -5.78 14.47
N SER A 133 -9.75 -6.33 15.22
CA SER A 133 -9.71 -7.72 15.65
C SER A 133 -11.08 -8.37 15.64
N ALA A 134 -11.11 -9.70 15.56
CA ALA A 134 -12.29 -10.51 15.62
C ALA A 134 -11.98 -11.88 16.25
N SER A 135 -13.01 -12.55 16.76
CA SER A 135 -12.88 -13.87 17.38
C SER A 135 -13.01 -15.03 16.40
N ASP A 136 -13.70 -14.82 15.27
CA ASP A 136 -13.92 -15.87 14.28
C ASP A 136 -12.93 -15.75 13.10
N PRO A 137 -12.37 -16.88 12.61
CA PRO A 137 -11.33 -16.89 11.57
C PRO A 137 -11.79 -16.28 10.23
N GLU A 138 -13.06 -16.34 9.88
CA GLU A 138 -13.58 -15.77 8.64
C GLU A 138 -13.58 -14.24 8.69
N THR A 139 -13.98 -13.65 9.82
CA THR A 139 -13.90 -12.20 10.02
C THR A 139 -12.44 -11.74 10.09
N VAL A 140 -11.55 -12.50 10.72
CA VAL A 140 -10.10 -12.19 10.70
C VAL A 140 -9.54 -12.16 9.27
N ALA A 141 -9.90 -13.15 8.42
CA ALA A 141 -9.51 -13.15 7.01
C ALA A 141 -10.09 -11.96 6.24
N LEU A 142 -11.31 -11.55 6.59
CA LEU A 142 -11.96 -10.38 6.01
C LEU A 142 -11.26 -9.07 6.40
N LEU A 143 -10.84 -8.92 7.68
CA LEU A 143 -10.04 -7.78 8.13
C LEU A 143 -8.70 -7.68 7.38
N ARG A 144 -8.03 -8.82 7.13
CA ARG A 144 -6.83 -8.88 6.32
C ARG A 144 -7.09 -8.46 4.86
N SER A 145 -8.22 -8.89 4.29
CA SER A 145 -8.63 -8.48 2.95
C SER A 145 -8.85 -6.97 2.86
N HIS A 146 -9.58 -6.42 3.84
CA HIS A 146 -9.82 -4.98 3.95
C HIS A 146 -8.52 -4.19 4.06
N ALA A 147 -7.61 -4.60 4.95
CA ALA A 147 -6.32 -3.94 5.13
C ALA A 147 -5.50 -3.89 3.84
N MET A 148 -5.47 -4.99 3.06
CA MET A 148 -4.81 -5.04 1.76
C MET A 148 -5.46 -4.10 0.74
N GLY A 149 -6.80 -4.04 0.69
CA GLY A 149 -7.53 -3.10 -0.17
C GLY A 149 -7.19 -1.64 0.15
N VAL A 150 -7.06 -1.28 1.43
CA VAL A 150 -6.63 0.06 1.84
C VAL A 150 -5.17 0.31 1.46
N SER A 151 -4.28 -0.68 1.57
CA SER A 151 -2.90 -0.57 1.09
C SER A 151 -2.84 -0.32 -0.43
N ASP A 152 -3.72 -0.97 -1.21
CA ASP A 152 -3.85 -0.71 -2.64
C ASP A 152 -4.28 0.74 -2.94
N PHE A 153 -5.18 1.32 -2.14
CA PHE A 153 -5.56 2.73 -2.29
C PHE A 153 -4.40 3.68 -2.01
N VAL A 154 -3.60 3.41 -0.99
CA VAL A 154 -2.40 4.20 -0.70
C VAL A 154 -1.39 4.06 -1.83
N ARG A 155 -1.20 2.86 -2.38
CA ARG A 155 -0.23 2.61 -3.45
C ARG A 155 -0.63 3.21 -4.79
N GLU A 156 -1.90 3.05 -5.20
CA GLU A 156 -2.35 3.28 -6.57
C GLU A 156 -3.43 4.38 -6.71
N GLY A 157 -3.95 4.88 -5.59
CA GLY A 157 -4.98 5.92 -5.59
C GLY A 157 -6.26 5.48 -6.31
N PHE A 158 -6.71 6.30 -7.26
CA PHE A 158 -7.93 6.02 -8.02
C PHE A 158 -7.87 4.76 -8.88
N GLU A 159 -6.70 4.32 -9.31
CA GLU A 159 -6.57 3.14 -10.16
C GLU A 159 -7.08 1.88 -9.45
N SER A 160 -6.75 1.71 -8.16
CA SER A 160 -7.25 0.59 -7.35
C SER A 160 -8.71 0.76 -6.93
N SER A 161 -9.21 2.00 -6.88
CA SER A 161 -10.55 2.29 -6.34
C SER A 161 -11.70 1.69 -7.14
N SER A 162 -11.50 1.36 -8.41
CA SER A 162 -12.49 0.73 -9.30
C SER A 162 -12.44 -0.81 -9.32
N ARG A 163 -11.41 -1.41 -8.69
CA ARG A 163 -11.22 -2.87 -8.67
C ARG A 163 -11.87 -3.51 -7.44
N GLN A 164 -12.23 -4.79 -7.56
CA GLN A 164 -12.60 -5.61 -6.41
C GLN A 164 -11.38 -5.84 -5.54
N THR A 165 -11.56 -5.75 -4.23
CA THR A 165 -10.52 -6.06 -3.26
C THR A 165 -10.24 -7.57 -3.25
N ARG A 166 -8.96 -7.95 -3.21
CA ARG A 166 -8.56 -9.35 -3.06
C ARG A 166 -9.08 -9.91 -1.75
N ARG A 167 -9.67 -11.11 -1.81
CA ARG A 167 -10.24 -11.77 -0.66
C ARG A 167 -9.30 -12.85 -0.10
N PHE A 168 -8.95 -12.74 1.18
CA PHE A 168 -8.39 -13.82 1.97
C PHE A 168 -9.50 -14.68 2.55
N ARG A 169 -9.18 -15.94 2.83
CA ARG A 169 -10.08 -16.91 3.47
C ARG A 169 -9.49 -17.41 4.76
N ALA A 170 -10.32 -17.93 5.65
CA ALA A 170 -9.82 -18.64 6.83
C ALA A 170 -8.92 -19.80 6.41
N GLY A 171 -7.73 -19.85 7.01
CA GLY A 171 -6.70 -20.86 6.66
C GLY A 171 -5.71 -20.41 5.60
N ASP A 172 -5.93 -19.28 4.91
CA ASP A 172 -4.89 -18.72 4.04
C ASP A 172 -3.66 -18.30 4.86
N PRO A 173 -2.46 -18.35 4.27
CA PRO A 173 -1.24 -17.90 4.92
C PRO A 173 -1.38 -16.46 5.43
N VAL A 174 -0.89 -16.20 6.64
CA VAL A 174 -0.85 -14.85 7.19
C VAL A 174 0.12 -14.02 6.35
N PRO A 175 -0.32 -12.89 5.77
CA PRO A 175 0.57 -12.04 4.98
C PRO A 175 1.75 -11.54 5.82
N ALA A 176 2.90 -11.35 5.17
CA ALA A 176 4.04 -10.69 5.82
C ALA A 176 3.67 -9.23 6.15
N PRO A 177 4.22 -8.68 7.24
CA PRO A 177 4.13 -7.24 7.48
C PRO A 177 4.69 -6.44 6.32
N GLU A 178 4.01 -5.38 5.94
CA GLU A 178 4.40 -4.57 4.79
C GLU A 178 4.38 -3.07 5.11
N LEU A 179 5.15 -2.32 4.34
CA LEU A 179 5.07 -0.87 4.25
C LEU A 179 4.72 -0.51 2.80
N THR A 180 3.64 0.23 2.64
CA THR A 180 3.19 0.74 1.34
C THR A 180 3.43 2.24 1.29
N ILE A 181 4.13 2.70 0.24
CA ILE A 181 4.38 4.11 -0.02
C ILE A 181 3.59 4.51 -1.25
N GLY A 182 2.85 5.60 -1.15
CA GLY A 182 2.01 6.09 -2.23
C GLY A 182 2.80 6.46 -3.49
N GLY A 183 2.35 5.96 -4.64
CA GLY A 183 2.98 6.19 -5.93
C GLY A 183 4.28 5.42 -6.18
N VAL A 184 4.64 4.49 -5.30
CA VAL A 184 5.79 3.59 -5.47
C VAL A 184 5.30 2.17 -5.64
N LEU A 185 5.81 1.45 -6.63
CA LEU A 185 5.42 0.06 -6.94
C LEU A 185 6.11 -0.97 -6.02
N HIS A 186 6.64 -0.55 -4.89
CA HIS A 186 7.41 -1.43 -4.02
C HIS A 186 6.61 -1.84 -2.78
N HIS A 187 6.70 -3.11 -2.46
CA HIS A 187 6.30 -3.64 -1.15
C HIS A 187 7.55 -3.80 -0.29
N ILE A 188 7.51 -3.31 0.94
CA ILE A 188 8.62 -3.48 1.87
C ILE A 188 8.17 -4.45 2.96
N VAL A 189 8.83 -5.61 2.99
CA VAL A 189 8.62 -6.62 4.02
C VAL A 189 9.54 -6.28 5.19
N LEU A 190 8.98 -6.00 6.36
CA LEU A 190 9.75 -5.59 7.53
C LEU A 190 10.40 -6.79 8.24
N ASN A 191 9.85 -8.00 8.08
CA ASN A 191 10.31 -9.23 8.73
C ASN A 191 10.86 -10.21 7.70
N GLN A 192 11.58 -11.24 8.20
CA GLN A 192 11.93 -12.40 7.40
C GLN A 192 10.66 -13.12 6.91
N PRO A 193 10.39 -13.21 5.60
CA PRO A 193 9.25 -13.95 5.08
C PRO A 193 9.53 -15.45 5.14
N ASN A 194 8.52 -16.24 5.45
CA ASN A 194 8.52 -17.68 5.27
C ASN A 194 8.09 -18.07 3.84
N ALA A 195 8.14 -19.37 3.51
CA ALA A 195 7.81 -19.86 2.17
C ALA A 195 6.35 -19.57 1.76
N GLU A 196 5.42 -19.55 2.71
CA GLU A 196 4.01 -19.23 2.43
C GLU A 196 3.82 -17.75 2.15
N GLN A 197 4.52 -16.89 2.91
CA GLN A 197 4.51 -15.46 2.72
C GLN A 197 5.16 -15.06 1.39
N LEU A 198 6.23 -15.75 0.95
CA LEU A 198 6.81 -15.54 -0.38
C LEU A 198 5.79 -15.87 -1.50
N ARG A 199 5.02 -16.95 -1.37
CA ARG A 199 3.94 -17.26 -2.34
C ARG A 199 2.87 -16.17 -2.31
N ALA A 200 2.46 -15.72 -1.12
CA ALA A 200 1.49 -14.63 -0.98
C ALA A 200 1.98 -13.31 -1.62
N LEU A 201 3.27 -12.99 -1.51
CA LEU A 201 3.88 -11.85 -2.21
C LEU A 201 3.79 -12.01 -3.73
N LYS A 202 4.10 -13.20 -4.27
CA LYS A 202 3.95 -13.47 -5.71
C LYS A 202 2.51 -13.31 -6.17
N ASP A 203 1.58 -13.88 -5.42
CA ASP A 203 0.15 -13.75 -5.71
C ASP A 203 -0.35 -12.29 -5.62
N ALA A 204 0.30 -11.45 -4.80
CA ALA A 204 0.06 -10.01 -4.73
C ALA A 204 0.73 -9.22 -5.87
N GLY A 205 1.42 -9.92 -6.78
CA GLY A 205 2.07 -9.32 -7.95
C GLY A 205 3.47 -8.79 -7.68
N VAL A 206 4.15 -9.26 -6.63
CA VAL A 206 5.60 -9.03 -6.45
C VAL A 206 6.38 -9.89 -7.44
N ASP A 207 7.41 -9.33 -8.02
CA ASP A 207 8.27 -10.00 -9.01
C ASP A 207 9.62 -10.38 -8.40
N THR A 208 10.17 -9.52 -7.54
CA THR A 208 11.51 -9.64 -7.00
C THR A 208 11.54 -9.46 -5.48
N VAL A 209 12.30 -10.30 -4.80
CA VAL A 209 12.62 -10.15 -3.37
C VAL A 209 14.10 -9.79 -3.23
N ILE A 210 14.39 -8.69 -2.52
CA ILE A 210 15.73 -8.27 -2.14
C ILE A 210 15.92 -8.52 -0.65
N ASN A 211 16.84 -9.43 -0.30
CA ASN A 211 17.16 -9.78 1.08
C ASN A 211 18.48 -9.12 1.50
N LEU A 212 18.47 -8.41 2.64
CA LEU A 212 19.67 -7.78 3.23
C LEU A 212 20.26 -8.60 4.38
N ARG A 213 19.78 -9.84 4.61
CA ARG A 213 20.26 -10.70 5.70
C ARG A 213 21.35 -11.66 5.22
N LYS A 214 22.26 -11.98 6.14
CA LYS A 214 23.22 -13.07 5.94
C LYS A 214 22.50 -14.42 6.11
N HIS A 215 22.90 -15.41 5.32
CA HIS A 215 22.39 -16.78 5.48
C HIS A 215 22.60 -17.33 6.92
N SER A 216 23.71 -16.97 7.56
CA SER A 216 24.01 -17.36 8.95
C SER A 216 23.01 -16.83 9.99
N GLU A 217 22.18 -15.87 9.66
CA GLU A 217 21.13 -15.36 10.55
C GLU A 217 19.86 -16.23 10.52
N HIS A 218 19.75 -17.13 9.55
CA HIS A 218 18.61 -18.04 9.38
C HIS A 218 19.06 -19.35 8.70
N PRO A 219 19.98 -20.13 9.32
CA PRO A 219 20.68 -21.24 8.67
C PRO A 219 19.76 -22.39 8.26
N ASP A 220 18.61 -22.55 8.94
CA ASP A 220 17.65 -23.64 8.69
C ASP A 220 16.62 -23.29 7.59
N TYR A 221 16.78 -22.14 6.92
CA TYR A 221 15.84 -21.68 5.90
C TYR A 221 16.55 -21.16 4.65
N ASP A 222 16.40 -21.89 3.56
CA ASP A 222 16.89 -21.45 2.24
C ASP A 222 15.83 -20.57 1.55
N GLU A 223 15.97 -19.28 1.76
CA GLU A 223 15.05 -18.28 1.19
C GLU A 223 15.19 -18.19 -0.33
N ALA A 224 16.39 -18.36 -0.88
CA ALA A 224 16.59 -18.34 -2.33
C ALA A 224 15.81 -19.48 -3.00
N GLN A 225 15.86 -20.68 -2.42
CA GLN A 225 15.09 -21.83 -2.89
C GLN A 225 13.58 -21.58 -2.75
N ALA A 226 13.15 -21.02 -1.62
CA ALA A 226 11.74 -20.74 -1.38
C ALA A 226 11.18 -19.65 -2.31
N ALA A 227 11.96 -18.61 -2.60
CA ALA A 227 11.61 -17.56 -3.55
C ALA A 227 11.51 -18.13 -4.98
N ALA A 228 12.49 -18.93 -5.41
CA ALA A 228 12.44 -19.62 -6.70
C ALA A 228 11.22 -20.54 -6.83
N ALA A 229 10.89 -21.30 -5.78
CA ALA A 229 9.71 -22.15 -5.73
C ALA A 229 8.38 -21.36 -5.78
N ALA A 230 8.39 -20.11 -5.33
CA ALA A 230 7.27 -19.17 -5.44
C ALA A 230 7.24 -18.44 -6.79
N GLY A 231 8.25 -18.59 -7.65
CA GLY A 231 8.34 -17.87 -8.93
C GLY A 231 8.76 -16.41 -8.79
N LEU A 232 9.50 -16.09 -7.72
CA LEU A 232 10.09 -14.78 -7.46
C LEU A 232 11.55 -14.76 -7.88
N GLU A 233 12.01 -13.64 -8.45
CA GLU A 233 13.43 -13.34 -8.53
C GLU A 233 13.98 -13.07 -7.12
N TYR A 234 15.19 -13.56 -6.84
CA TYR A 234 15.83 -13.38 -5.54
C TYR A 234 17.19 -12.70 -5.68
N ILE A 235 17.35 -11.59 -4.97
CA ILE A 235 18.61 -10.83 -4.91
C ILE A 235 19.04 -10.75 -3.45
N ASN A 236 20.31 -11.03 -3.16
CA ASN A 236 20.84 -10.94 -1.80
C ASN A 236 22.03 -9.99 -1.72
N HIS A 237 21.88 -8.97 -0.87
CA HIS A 237 22.94 -8.01 -0.53
C HIS A 237 23.16 -8.05 0.99
N PRO A 238 23.83 -9.09 1.51
CA PRO A 238 23.86 -9.36 2.94
C PRO A 238 24.81 -8.42 3.68
N TYR A 239 24.33 -7.84 4.77
CA TYR A 239 25.17 -7.11 5.72
C TYR A 239 24.60 -7.16 7.15
N ASN A 240 25.46 -6.94 8.13
CA ASN A 240 25.06 -6.86 9.53
C ASN A 240 25.93 -5.88 10.31
N GLY A 241 25.32 -4.81 10.79
CA GLY A 241 26.00 -3.75 11.53
C GLY A 241 26.51 -2.60 10.66
N ALA A 242 26.75 -1.45 11.29
CA ALA A 242 27.12 -0.19 10.62
C ALA A 242 28.46 -0.28 9.88
N GLY A 243 29.41 -1.06 10.37
CA GLY A 243 30.72 -1.23 9.73
C GLY A 243 30.67 -1.98 8.39
N GLU A 244 29.57 -2.66 8.07
CA GLU A 244 29.37 -3.33 6.78
C GLU A 244 28.47 -2.54 5.82
N LEU A 245 27.85 -1.45 6.29
CA LEU A 245 27.04 -0.55 5.44
C LEU A 245 27.98 0.42 4.71
N THR A 246 28.72 -0.08 3.73
CA THR A 246 29.67 0.72 2.96
C THR A 246 28.99 1.47 1.81
N PRO A 247 29.63 2.53 1.25
CA PRO A 247 29.14 3.21 0.06
C PRO A 247 28.88 2.27 -1.12
N GLU A 248 29.75 1.28 -1.34
CA GLU A 248 29.62 0.28 -2.41
C GLU A 248 28.39 -0.61 -2.21
N LEU A 249 28.09 -0.99 -0.97
CA LEU A 249 26.90 -1.77 -0.66
C LEU A 249 25.63 -0.94 -0.87
N ILE A 250 25.62 0.31 -0.41
CA ILE A 250 24.47 1.21 -0.63
C ILE A 250 24.24 1.36 -2.14
N GLU A 251 25.29 1.59 -2.94
CA GLU A 251 25.15 1.69 -4.39
C GLU A 251 24.67 0.39 -5.04
N ALA A 252 25.17 -0.76 -4.60
CA ALA A 252 24.74 -2.06 -5.14
C ALA A 252 23.23 -2.32 -4.92
N VAL A 253 22.72 -2.02 -3.73
CA VAL A 253 21.28 -2.19 -3.43
C VAL A 253 20.45 -1.15 -4.18
N ARG A 254 20.86 0.11 -4.21
CA ARG A 254 20.20 1.17 -4.98
C ARG A 254 20.12 0.81 -6.46
N LYS A 255 21.21 0.29 -7.03
CA LYS A 255 21.26 -0.19 -8.42
C LYS A 255 20.23 -1.29 -8.65
N SER A 256 20.15 -2.30 -7.78
CA SER A 256 19.13 -3.35 -7.90
C SER A 256 17.71 -2.78 -7.83
N LEU A 257 17.43 -1.86 -6.90
CA LEU A 257 16.12 -1.21 -6.80
C LEU A 257 15.78 -0.42 -8.07
N ARG A 258 16.75 0.33 -8.61
CA ARG A 258 16.57 1.12 -9.83
C ARG A 258 16.29 0.23 -11.06
N GLU A 259 17.11 -0.81 -11.28
CA GLU A 259 16.95 -1.74 -12.38
C GLU A 259 15.59 -2.44 -12.35
N GLN A 260 15.15 -2.88 -11.19
CA GLN A 260 13.83 -3.50 -11.02
C GLN A 260 12.68 -2.49 -11.25
N THR A 261 12.84 -1.26 -10.78
CA THR A 261 11.85 -0.19 -10.99
C THR A 261 11.73 0.18 -12.47
N GLU A 262 12.86 0.32 -13.17
CA GLU A 262 12.91 0.62 -14.61
C GLU A 262 12.32 -0.52 -15.46
N ALA A 263 12.47 -1.76 -15.01
CA ALA A 263 11.83 -2.93 -15.63
C ALA A 263 10.31 -3.01 -15.37
N GLY A 264 9.77 -2.16 -14.48
CA GLY A 264 8.36 -2.18 -14.09
C GLY A 264 8.03 -3.28 -13.07
N ASN A 265 9.05 -3.90 -12.47
CA ASN A 265 8.87 -4.97 -11.51
C ASN A 265 8.47 -4.43 -10.13
N ARG A 266 7.61 -5.16 -9.44
CA ARG A 266 7.29 -4.92 -8.03
C ARG A 266 8.31 -5.62 -7.15
N VAL A 267 8.88 -4.88 -6.21
CA VAL A 267 9.96 -5.35 -5.35
C VAL A 267 9.50 -5.46 -3.90
N ALA A 268 9.79 -6.57 -3.25
CA ALA A 268 9.80 -6.67 -1.80
C ALA A 268 11.25 -6.63 -1.31
N ILE A 269 11.60 -5.64 -0.50
CA ILE A 269 12.91 -5.57 0.13
C ILE A 269 12.77 -5.76 1.64
N HIS A 270 13.60 -6.61 2.23
CA HIS A 270 13.51 -6.88 3.65
C HIS A 270 14.86 -7.10 4.33
N CYS A 271 14.82 -7.00 5.64
CA CYS A 271 15.84 -7.50 6.53
C CYS A 271 15.16 -8.26 7.70
N ARG A 272 15.59 -8.06 8.94
CA ARG A 272 14.90 -8.65 10.10
C ARG A 272 13.71 -7.79 10.57
N THR A 273 13.86 -6.46 10.59
CA THR A 273 12.90 -5.51 11.20
C THR A 273 12.68 -4.23 10.39
N GLY A 274 13.32 -4.07 9.23
CA GLY A 274 13.33 -2.83 8.44
C GLY A 274 14.54 -1.93 8.71
N ASN A 275 15.15 -2.00 9.88
CA ASN A 275 16.24 -1.10 10.29
C ASN A 275 17.44 -1.08 9.33
N ARG A 276 17.78 -2.19 8.66
CA ARG A 276 18.81 -2.28 7.63
C ARG A 276 18.35 -1.78 6.26
N VAL A 277 17.06 -1.92 5.97
CA VAL A 277 16.47 -1.40 4.72
C VAL A 277 16.44 0.12 4.73
N ALA A 278 16.05 0.71 5.84
CA ALA A 278 15.75 2.12 5.98
C ALA A 278 16.85 3.10 5.52
N PRO A 279 18.14 2.93 5.88
CA PRO A 279 19.20 3.84 5.44
C PRO A 279 19.43 3.80 3.92
N ILE A 280 19.34 2.62 3.31
CA ILE A 280 19.51 2.43 1.87
C ILE A 280 18.28 2.97 1.13
N TRP A 281 17.09 2.71 1.66
CA TRP A 281 15.85 3.27 1.14
C TRP A 281 15.89 4.80 1.11
N MET A 282 16.33 5.43 2.21
CA MET A 282 16.45 6.88 2.28
C MET A 282 17.37 7.43 1.17
N ALA A 283 18.53 6.79 0.94
CA ALA A 283 19.44 7.16 -0.14
C ALA A 283 18.81 6.97 -1.53
N PHE A 284 18.13 5.85 -1.78
CA PHE A 284 17.41 5.57 -3.03
C PHE A 284 16.32 6.61 -3.31
N ARG A 285 15.52 6.96 -2.30
CA ARG A 285 14.43 7.92 -2.47
C ARG A 285 14.95 9.31 -2.83
N VAL A 286 16.01 9.77 -2.18
CA VAL A 286 16.58 11.10 -2.44
C VAL A 286 17.33 11.14 -3.77
N ILE A 287 18.24 10.21 -4.00
CA ILE A 287 19.20 10.29 -5.11
C ILE A 287 18.58 9.79 -6.42
N ASP A 288 17.85 8.66 -6.40
CA ASP A 288 17.30 8.04 -7.62
C ASP A 288 15.91 8.53 -7.97
N GLN A 289 15.14 8.96 -6.96
CA GLN A 289 13.75 9.36 -7.16
C GLN A 289 13.46 10.85 -6.91
N GLY A 290 14.48 11.63 -6.51
CA GLY A 290 14.35 13.08 -6.31
C GLY A 290 13.40 13.48 -5.17
N VAL A 291 13.16 12.57 -4.21
CA VAL A 291 12.29 12.84 -3.06
C VAL A 291 13.02 13.76 -2.08
N ALA A 292 12.33 14.75 -1.54
CA ALA A 292 12.87 15.64 -0.53
C ALA A 292 13.39 14.85 0.70
N LEU A 293 14.53 15.28 1.26
CA LEU A 293 15.24 14.55 2.32
C LEU A 293 14.37 14.38 3.58
N ASP A 294 13.62 15.41 3.96
CA ASP A 294 12.72 15.37 5.12
C ASP A 294 11.66 14.28 4.97
N ARG A 295 11.08 14.15 3.79
CA ARG A 295 10.15 13.08 3.46
C ARG A 295 10.82 11.70 3.49
N ALA A 296 11.99 11.54 2.90
CA ALA A 296 12.72 10.29 2.93
C ALA A 296 13.10 9.85 4.36
N ILE A 297 13.37 10.81 5.25
CA ILE A 297 13.59 10.55 6.68
C ILE A 297 12.33 9.99 7.33
N VAL A 298 11.16 10.58 7.10
CA VAL A 298 9.88 10.06 7.65
C VAL A 298 9.60 8.63 7.16
N GLU A 299 9.85 8.36 5.88
CA GLU A 299 9.74 7.00 5.33
C GLU A 299 10.68 6.01 6.04
N ALA A 300 11.94 6.40 6.25
CA ALA A 300 12.94 5.56 6.92
C ALA A 300 12.61 5.32 8.41
N GLU A 301 12.10 6.31 9.10
CA GLU A 301 11.64 6.19 10.50
C GLU A 301 10.46 5.21 10.61
N ALA A 302 9.52 5.26 9.68
CA ALA A 302 8.42 4.29 9.59
C ALA A 302 8.91 2.85 9.33
N MET A 303 10.07 2.68 8.68
CA MET A 303 10.75 1.39 8.49
C MET A 303 11.58 0.94 9.70
N GLN A 304 11.42 1.57 10.86
CA GLN A 304 12.18 1.25 12.07
C GLN A 304 13.67 1.61 12.00
N LEU A 305 14.02 2.76 11.42
CA LEU A 305 15.40 3.29 11.48
C LEU A 305 15.75 3.70 12.92
N THR A 306 16.17 2.72 13.71
CA THR A 306 16.44 2.88 15.15
C THR A 306 17.93 2.97 15.48
N THR A 307 18.82 2.63 14.53
CA THR A 307 20.26 2.66 14.72
C THR A 307 20.82 4.01 14.27
N PRO A 308 21.34 4.87 15.18
CA PRO A 308 21.82 6.21 14.83
C PRO A 308 22.95 6.19 13.81
N GLU A 309 23.85 5.21 13.88
CA GLU A 309 24.96 5.04 12.96
C GLU A 309 24.47 4.79 11.52
N TYR A 310 23.42 4.00 11.33
CA TYR A 310 22.81 3.78 10.02
C TYR A 310 22.28 5.09 9.42
N ARG A 311 21.59 5.88 10.24
CA ARG A 311 21.10 7.20 9.82
C ARG A 311 22.24 8.12 9.39
N MET A 312 23.31 8.17 10.17
CA MET A 312 24.46 9.02 9.90
C MET A 312 25.18 8.61 8.61
N ILE A 313 25.38 7.30 8.40
CA ILE A 313 26.00 6.78 7.16
C ILE A 313 25.16 7.17 5.95
N ALA A 314 23.85 6.98 6.02
CA ALA A 314 22.96 7.32 4.92
C ALA A 314 22.95 8.83 4.62
N LEU A 315 22.92 9.70 5.64
CA LEU A 315 22.96 11.15 5.45
C LEU A 315 24.29 11.60 4.83
N ASN A 316 25.43 11.05 5.26
CA ASN A 316 26.73 11.33 4.68
C ASN A 316 26.77 10.89 3.21
N TYR A 317 26.32 9.66 2.93
CA TYR A 317 26.24 9.13 1.57
C TYR A 317 25.38 10.01 0.66
N ILE A 318 24.19 10.42 1.13
CA ILE A 318 23.29 11.31 0.38
C ILE A 318 23.98 12.65 0.11
N THR A 319 24.67 13.24 1.11
CA THR A 319 25.36 14.52 0.95
C THR A 319 26.46 14.45 -0.09
N GLU A 320 27.23 13.35 -0.14
CA GLU A 320 28.30 13.11 -1.10
C GLU A 320 27.80 12.85 -2.53
N HIS A 321 26.57 12.35 -2.68
CA HIS A 321 25.95 11.97 -3.95
C HIS A 321 24.71 12.80 -4.27
N TRP A 322 24.56 13.97 -3.65
CA TRP A 322 23.39 14.84 -3.87
C TRP A 322 23.27 15.17 -5.37
N PRO A 323 22.10 14.94 -5.98
CA PRO A 323 21.89 15.31 -7.38
C PRO A 323 21.99 16.83 -7.53
N GLU A 324 22.80 17.30 -8.51
CA GLU A 324 22.97 18.72 -8.84
C GLU A 324 21.68 19.34 -9.42
#